data_cf1ef1a3ab4ffdbd2d0a050932f7aac2
#
_entry.id   cf1ef1a3ab4ffdbd2d0a050932f7aac2
#
_cell.length_a   1.000
_cell.length_b   1.000
_cell.length_c   1.000
_cell.angle_alpha   90.00
_cell.angle_beta   90.00
_cell.angle_gamma   90.00
#
_symmetry.space_group_name_H-M   'P 1'
#
loop_
_entity.id
_entity.type
_entity.pdbx_description
1 polymer ?
#
loop_
_entity_poly.entity_id
_entity_poly.type
_entity_poly.pdbx_seq_one_letter_code
_entity_poly.pdbx_strand_id
1 'polypeptide(L)'
;MRTIAIGVAGLGRAFSLMAPTLAADPRVRLLAAADPRAEARAQFERDFAGRAYATVDQLCADRSVEVVYVATPHEFHAEHAQCAFAAGKHALVEKPMALSMAECRAMIDAARAAGRHLIVGHSHSYDAPVRRTRELIASGKYGRLRMITALNFTDFLYRPRRPEELDTARGGGTLYNQAPHHVDIVRLLAGARAVRVRAHTGAWDAARPTEGAYSALLAFDGGTFATLTYSGYAHFDSDEFTGWIGESGQEKDPNAYGATRTALAGDEMTLKNVRNYGGSQQPKTPTRLLHQNFGVLIASCEHADLRPLADGVWIYGDREKRVDPLAAPAVQRAEVIDELYAAVVDGRPPLHDGPWAAATMEVCFAMLRSAREQREIEL
;
A
#
# COMPACT_ATOMS: atom_id res chain seq x y z
N MET A 1 -15.26 18.44 17.05
CA MET A 1 -14.21 17.49 16.61
C MET A 1 -13.15 18.31 15.90
N ARG A 2 -11.86 18.15 16.21
CA ARG A 2 -10.75 18.83 15.52
C ARG A 2 -10.66 18.29 14.08
N THR A 3 -10.37 19.15 13.11
CA THR A 3 -10.16 18.75 11.71
C THR A 3 -8.70 18.96 11.36
N ILE A 4 -8.06 17.96 10.71
CA ILE A 4 -6.70 18.02 10.23
C ILE A 4 -6.68 18.67 8.84
N ALA A 5 -5.85 19.69 8.64
CA ALA A 5 -5.64 20.34 7.35
C ALA A 5 -4.58 19.60 6.54
N ILE A 6 -5.00 18.96 5.44
CA ILE A 6 -4.12 18.16 4.57
C ILE A 6 -3.75 18.93 3.31
N GLY A 7 -2.45 18.95 3.02
CA GLY A 7 -1.89 19.32 1.74
C GLY A 7 -1.44 18.08 0.96
N VAL A 8 -1.71 18.00 -0.33
CA VAL A 8 -1.39 16.85 -1.17
C VAL A 8 -0.23 17.17 -2.09
N ALA A 9 0.88 16.45 -1.96
CA ALA A 9 1.99 16.49 -2.89
C ALA A 9 1.82 15.38 -3.96
N GLY A 10 1.47 15.77 -5.18
CA GLY A 10 1.21 14.86 -6.30
C GLY A 10 -0.25 14.46 -6.47
N LEU A 11 -0.86 14.89 -7.55
CA LEU A 11 -2.24 14.60 -7.95
C LEU A 11 -2.29 13.43 -8.96
N GLY A 12 -1.50 12.37 -8.72
CA GLY A 12 -1.42 11.19 -9.55
C GLY A 12 -2.50 10.14 -9.24
N ARG A 13 -2.23 8.89 -9.65
CA ARG A 13 -3.15 7.76 -9.43
C ARG A 13 -3.36 7.44 -7.95
N ALA A 14 -2.31 7.52 -7.13
CA ALA A 14 -2.42 7.24 -5.70
C ALA A 14 -3.42 8.22 -5.04
N PHE A 15 -3.31 9.51 -5.33
CA PHE A 15 -4.28 10.49 -4.88
C PHE A 15 -5.70 10.19 -5.41
N SER A 16 -5.87 9.82 -6.70
CA SER A 16 -7.19 9.47 -7.24
C SER A 16 -7.88 8.34 -6.45
N LEU A 17 -7.11 7.40 -5.91
CA LEU A 17 -7.64 6.29 -5.11
C LEU A 17 -7.92 6.69 -3.65
N MET A 18 -7.22 7.69 -3.13
CA MET A 18 -7.37 8.15 -1.75
C MET A 18 -8.33 9.34 -1.61
N ALA A 19 -8.55 10.10 -2.68
CA ALA A 19 -9.39 11.30 -2.67
C ALA A 19 -10.83 11.04 -2.17
N PRO A 20 -11.53 9.96 -2.54
CA PRO A 20 -12.86 9.67 -1.99
C PRO A 20 -12.84 9.49 -0.47
N THR A 21 -11.82 8.84 0.08
CA THR A 21 -11.63 8.65 1.53
C THR A 21 -11.42 9.98 2.24
N LEU A 22 -10.49 10.79 1.72
CA LEU A 22 -10.18 12.11 2.28
C LEU A 22 -11.36 13.08 2.18
N ALA A 23 -12.17 12.97 1.13
CA ALA A 23 -13.34 13.82 0.95
C ALA A 23 -14.53 13.42 1.84
N ALA A 24 -14.67 12.14 2.15
CA ALA A 24 -15.79 11.62 2.92
C ALA A 24 -15.59 11.73 4.44
N ASP A 25 -14.35 11.83 4.92
CA ASP A 25 -14.05 11.84 6.35
C ASP A 25 -14.07 13.26 6.94
N PRO A 26 -15.02 13.58 7.85
CA PRO A 26 -15.14 14.93 8.42
C PRO A 26 -13.97 15.34 9.33
N ARG A 27 -13.09 14.40 9.70
CA ARG A 27 -11.90 14.65 10.52
C ARG A 27 -10.75 15.27 9.75
N VAL A 28 -10.81 15.25 8.41
CA VAL A 28 -9.77 15.81 7.54
C VAL A 28 -10.37 16.79 6.53
N ARG A 29 -9.55 17.72 6.08
CA ARG A 29 -9.90 18.65 5.01
C ARG A 29 -8.76 18.81 4.03
N LEU A 30 -9.01 18.56 2.76
CA LEU A 30 -8.10 18.87 1.67
C LEU A 30 -8.04 20.38 1.47
N LEU A 31 -6.93 20.99 1.87
CA LEU A 31 -6.79 22.45 1.91
C LEU A 31 -5.89 22.98 0.80
N ALA A 32 -4.91 22.20 0.40
CA ALA A 32 -3.95 22.58 -0.62
C ALA A 32 -3.43 21.36 -1.38
N ALA A 33 -2.89 21.58 -2.58
CA ALA A 33 -2.19 20.55 -3.35
C ALA A 33 -1.00 21.13 -4.11
N ALA A 34 -0.05 20.27 -4.49
CA ALA A 34 1.03 20.59 -5.41
C ALA A 34 1.12 19.55 -6.51
N ASP A 35 1.13 19.98 -7.77
CA ASP A 35 1.35 19.13 -8.95
C ASP A 35 1.92 20.00 -10.09
N PRO A 36 2.87 19.54 -10.89
CA PRO A 36 3.40 20.30 -12.01
C PRO A 36 2.35 20.55 -13.11
N ARG A 37 1.32 19.70 -13.24
CA ARG A 37 0.27 19.82 -14.27
C ARG A 37 -0.76 20.90 -13.88
N ALA A 38 -0.89 21.93 -14.71
CA ALA A 38 -1.80 23.05 -14.44
C ALA A 38 -3.28 22.61 -14.42
N GLU A 39 -3.67 21.68 -15.30
CA GLU A 39 -5.02 21.13 -15.38
C GLU A 39 -5.42 20.36 -14.11
N ALA A 40 -4.50 19.58 -13.52
CA ALA A 40 -4.74 18.87 -12.27
C ALA A 40 -4.91 19.85 -11.09
N ARG A 41 -4.10 20.91 -11.05
CA ARG A 41 -4.24 21.98 -10.06
C ARG A 41 -5.59 22.68 -10.15
N ALA A 42 -5.98 23.09 -11.36
CA ALA A 42 -7.26 23.74 -11.59
C ALA A 42 -8.45 22.83 -11.24
N GLN A 43 -8.33 21.50 -11.48
CA GLN A 43 -9.36 20.55 -11.06
C GLN A 43 -9.45 20.46 -9.53
N PHE A 44 -8.30 20.39 -8.83
CA PHE A 44 -8.28 20.36 -7.37
C PHE A 44 -8.94 21.60 -6.74
N GLU A 45 -8.67 22.78 -7.28
CA GLU A 45 -9.30 24.03 -6.83
C GLU A 45 -10.82 24.01 -6.99
N ARG A 46 -11.32 23.47 -8.10
CA ARG A 46 -12.78 23.31 -8.33
C ARG A 46 -13.41 22.29 -7.39
N ASP A 47 -12.78 21.14 -7.19
CA ASP A 47 -13.39 20.03 -6.45
C ASP A 47 -13.37 20.25 -4.92
N PHE A 48 -12.32 20.90 -4.41
CA PHE A 48 -12.09 21.02 -2.97
C PHE A 48 -12.08 22.46 -2.44
N ALA A 49 -12.24 23.47 -3.31
CA ALA A 49 -12.10 24.88 -2.97
C ALA A 49 -10.78 25.18 -2.22
N GLY A 50 -9.75 24.38 -2.51
CA GLY A 50 -8.42 24.46 -1.93
C GLY A 50 -7.49 25.31 -2.79
N ARG A 51 -6.25 25.51 -2.33
CA ARG A 51 -5.18 26.19 -3.07
C ARG A 51 -4.32 25.18 -3.81
N ALA A 52 -3.83 25.53 -5.00
CA ALA A 52 -2.95 24.63 -5.74
C ALA A 52 -1.63 25.34 -6.13
N TYR A 53 -0.54 24.62 -5.94
CA TYR A 53 0.84 25.08 -6.13
C TYR A 53 1.53 24.29 -7.24
N ALA A 54 2.54 24.89 -7.86
CA ALA A 54 3.31 24.23 -8.90
C ALA A 54 4.36 23.28 -8.31
N THR A 55 4.85 23.55 -7.10
CA THR A 55 5.92 22.79 -6.45
C THR A 55 5.56 22.39 -5.02
N VAL A 56 6.19 21.32 -4.52
CA VAL A 56 6.01 20.83 -3.15
C VAL A 56 6.57 21.81 -2.13
N ASP A 57 7.64 22.55 -2.45
CA ASP A 57 8.18 23.61 -1.57
C ASP A 57 7.13 24.69 -1.28
N GLN A 58 6.40 25.12 -2.31
CA GLN A 58 5.31 26.10 -2.14
C GLN A 58 4.19 25.54 -1.25
N LEU A 59 3.83 24.25 -1.44
CA LEU A 59 2.87 23.58 -0.58
C LEU A 59 3.36 23.52 0.87
N CYS A 60 4.62 23.14 1.08
CA CYS A 60 5.21 23.05 2.41
C CYS A 60 5.32 24.42 3.09
N ALA A 61 5.49 25.52 2.35
CA ALA A 61 5.49 26.87 2.87
C ALA A 61 4.10 27.37 3.33
N ASP A 62 3.02 26.70 2.93
CA ASP A 62 1.65 27.07 3.34
C ASP A 62 1.43 26.76 4.83
N ARG A 63 1.38 27.79 5.66
CA ARG A 63 1.23 27.68 7.11
C ARG A 63 -0.08 27.06 7.58
N SER A 64 -1.10 27.02 6.72
CA SER A 64 -2.41 26.44 7.06
C SER A 64 -2.45 24.92 6.88
N VAL A 65 -1.46 24.32 6.21
CA VAL A 65 -1.31 22.88 6.05
C VAL A 65 -0.63 22.30 7.30
N GLU A 66 -1.22 21.26 7.86
CA GLU A 66 -0.72 20.55 9.05
C GLU A 66 -0.04 19.22 8.71
N VAL A 67 -0.60 18.50 7.73
CA VAL A 67 -0.09 17.21 7.25
C VAL A 67 0.14 17.30 5.75
N VAL A 68 1.28 16.84 5.26
CA VAL A 68 1.52 16.65 3.81
C VAL A 68 1.30 15.17 3.47
N TYR A 69 0.32 14.90 2.61
CA TYR A 69 0.16 13.60 1.98
C TYR A 69 1.06 13.53 0.74
N VAL A 70 2.14 12.76 0.82
CA VAL A 70 3.12 12.58 -0.26
C VAL A 70 2.68 11.42 -1.15
N ALA A 71 2.14 11.76 -2.32
CA ALA A 71 1.64 10.84 -3.35
C ALA A 71 2.33 11.07 -4.71
N THR A 72 3.55 11.57 -4.66
CA THR A 72 4.44 11.80 -5.81
C THR A 72 5.02 10.48 -6.34
N PRO A 73 5.76 10.45 -7.44
CA PRO A 73 6.56 9.29 -7.84
C PRO A 73 7.55 8.88 -6.75
N HIS A 74 7.84 7.58 -6.67
CA HIS A 74 8.59 6.95 -5.58
C HIS A 74 9.96 7.60 -5.32
N GLU A 75 10.64 8.02 -6.38
CA GLU A 75 11.94 8.68 -6.36
C GLU A 75 11.96 10.00 -5.59
N PHE A 76 10.78 10.62 -5.38
CA PHE A 76 10.65 11.90 -4.69
C PHE A 76 10.10 11.77 -3.26
N HIS A 77 9.72 10.57 -2.80
CA HIS A 77 9.11 10.41 -1.49
C HIS A 77 9.99 10.93 -0.35
N ALA A 78 11.28 10.58 -0.39
CA ALA A 78 12.22 10.97 0.66
C ALA A 78 12.43 12.50 0.69
N GLU A 79 12.64 13.12 -0.46
CA GLU A 79 12.82 14.57 -0.60
C GLU A 79 11.58 15.32 -0.10
N HIS A 80 10.40 14.95 -0.58
CA HIS A 80 9.16 15.65 -0.26
C HIS A 80 8.73 15.46 1.20
N ALA A 81 8.98 14.28 1.79
CA ALA A 81 8.74 14.08 3.21
C ALA A 81 9.68 14.94 4.08
N GLN A 82 10.97 15.02 3.72
CA GLN A 82 11.93 15.87 4.42
C GLN A 82 11.57 17.36 4.28
N CYS A 83 11.11 17.80 3.10
CA CYS A 83 10.58 19.15 2.90
C CYS A 83 9.41 19.45 3.86
N ALA A 84 8.47 18.51 4.02
CA ALA A 84 7.38 18.66 4.98
C ALA A 84 7.86 18.78 6.42
N PHE A 85 8.81 17.93 6.84
CA PHE A 85 9.38 17.99 8.20
C PHE A 85 10.16 19.28 8.45
N ALA A 86 10.96 19.75 7.49
CA ALA A 86 11.67 21.02 7.59
C ALA A 86 10.70 22.21 7.78
N ALA A 87 9.50 22.12 7.21
CA ALA A 87 8.41 23.08 7.39
C ALA A 87 7.57 22.84 8.66
N GLY A 88 7.97 21.90 9.53
CA GLY A 88 7.28 21.58 10.78
C GLY A 88 5.96 20.86 10.62
N LYS A 89 5.73 20.14 9.51
CA LYS A 89 4.49 19.41 9.20
C LYS A 89 4.65 17.91 9.43
N HIS A 90 3.54 17.21 9.72
CA HIS A 90 3.50 15.75 9.67
C HIS A 90 3.49 15.27 8.21
N ALA A 91 3.91 14.03 7.97
CA ALA A 91 3.86 13.43 6.64
C ALA A 91 3.11 12.09 6.66
N LEU A 92 2.14 11.94 5.75
CA LEU A 92 1.58 10.66 5.30
C LEU A 92 2.20 10.37 3.94
N VAL A 93 2.93 9.27 3.81
CA VAL A 93 3.71 8.97 2.60
C VAL A 93 3.18 7.68 1.96
N GLU A 94 2.97 7.68 0.64
CA GLU A 94 2.63 6.47 -0.10
C GLU A 94 3.75 5.42 -0.04
N LYS A 95 3.37 4.19 -0.18
CA LYS A 95 4.34 3.09 -0.34
C LYS A 95 4.88 3.04 -1.81
N PRO A 96 6.10 2.57 -2.04
CA PRO A 96 7.13 2.24 -1.05
C PRO A 96 7.61 3.50 -0.31
N MET A 97 8.02 3.35 0.95
CA MET A 97 8.49 4.50 1.74
C MET A 97 9.59 5.29 1.03
N ALA A 98 10.59 4.57 0.49
CA ALA A 98 11.71 5.13 -0.27
C ALA A 98 12.37 4.02 -1.12
N LEU A 99 13.38 4.38 -1.91
CA LEU A 99 14.10 3.46 -2.80
C LEU A 99 15.39 2.88 -2.20
N SER A 100 15.79 3.34 -1.01
CA SER A 100 16.97 2.84 -0.30
C SER A 100 16.79 2.90 1.22
N MET A 101 17.55 2.06 1.96
CA MET A 101 17.59 2.12 3.42
C MET A 101 18.21 3.42 3.93
N ALA A 102 19.08 4.07 3.16
CA ALA A 102 19.66 5.38 3.51
C ALA A 102 18.56 6.45 3.51
N GLU A 103 17.73 6.49 2.48
CA GLU A 103 16.57 7.40 2.40
C GLU A 103 15.55 7.12 3.51
N CYS A 104 15.22 5.84 3.78
CA CYS A 104 14.33 5.49 4.88
C CYS A 104 14.84 6.05 6.21
N ARG A 105 16.12 5.87 6.51
CA ARG A 105 16.74 6.42 7.73
C ARG A 105 16.69 7.95 7.76
N ALA A 106 17.03 8.61 6.65
CA ALA A 106 16.98 10.08 6.56
C ALA A 106 15.58 10.64 6.82
N MET A 107 14.54 9.99 6.30
CA MET A 107 13.13 10.37 6.58
C MET A 107 12.78 10.20 8.06
N ILE A 108 13.17 9.09 8.69
CA ILE A 108 12.92 8.83 10.11
C ILE A 108 13.62 9.87 11.00
N ASP A 109 14.89 10.16 10.69
CA ASP A 109 15.68 11.11 11.46
C ASP A 109 15.16 12.55 11.31
N ALA A 110 14.73 12.93 10.10
CA ALA A 110 14.11 14.23 9.85
C ALA A 110 12.77 14.37 10.60
N ALA A 111 11.92 13.34 10.59
CA ALA A 111 10.67 13.32 11.34
C ALA A 111 10.90 13.46 12.85
N ARG A 112 11.88 12.72 13.39
CA ARG A 112 12.28 12.77 14.80
C ARG A 112 12.81 14.15 15.19
N ALA A 113 13.71 14.72 14.38
CA ALA A 113 14.29 16.05 14.62
C ALA A 113 13.23 17.15 14.61
N ALA A 114 12.22 17.02 13.75
CA ALA A 114 11.10 17.96 13.69
C ALA A 114 10.02 17.72 14.77
N GLY A 115 10.07 16.62 15.52
CA GLY A 115 9.00 16.22 16.43
C GLY A 115 7.67 15.97 15.71
N ARG A 116 7.71 15.36 14.52
CA ARG A 116 6.55 15.13 13.67
C ARG A 116 6.35 13.65 13.38
N HIS A 117 5.13 13.25 13.06
CA HIS A 117 4.83 11.88 12.67
C HIS A 117 5.15 11.68 11.19
N LEU A 118 5.80 10.55 10.90
CA LEU A 118 5.94 9.94 9.59
C LEU A 118 5.08 8.69 9.60
N ILE A 119 4.03 8.66 8.79
CA ILE A 119 3.13 7.52 8.61
C ILE A 119 3.23 7.08 7.15
N VAL A 120 3.32 5.78 6.90
CA VAL A 120 3.44 5.23 5.54
C VAL A 120 2.24 4.37 5.22
N GLY A 121 1.53 4.71 4.15
CA GLY A 121 0.32 4.01 3.68
C GLY A 121 -0.36 4.77 2.54
N HIS A 122 -1.33 4.14 1.88
CA HIS A 122 -2.03 2.92 2.25
C HIS A 122 -1.20 1.67 1.96
N SER A 123 -1.24 0.70 2.88
CA SER A 123 -0.83 -0.69 2.68
C SER A 123 -2.00 -1.60 3.08
N HIS A 124 -2.06 -2.83 2.56
CA HIS A 124 -3.13 -3.77 2.90
C HIS A 124 -3.05 -4.35 4.32
N SER A 125 -2.01 -4.03 5.08
CA SER A 125 -1.95 -4.26 6.52
C SER A 125 -2.92 -3.37 7.33
N TYR A 126 -3.34 -2.25 6.77
CA TYR A 126 -4.42 -1.42 7.34
C TYR A 126 -5.80 -2.08 7.22
N ASP A 127 -6.02 -2.94 6.23
CA ASP A 127 -7.34 -3.49 5.92
C ASP A 127 -7.97 -4.19 7.13
N ALA A 128 -9.22 -3.87 7.44
CA ALA A 128 -9.91 -4.37 8.62
C ALA A 128 -9.91 -5.91 8.75
N PRO A 129 -10.08 -6.72 7.68
CA PRO A 129 -9.97 -8.18 7.79
C PRO A 129 -8.58 -8.66 8.19
N VAL A 130 -7.52 -7.99 7.73
CA VAL A 130 -6.13 -8.31 8.09
C VAL A 130 -5.86 -7.95 9.55
N ARG A 131 -6.28 -6.76 9.98
CA ARG A 131 -6.18 -6.32 11.38
C ARG A 131 -6.96 -7.25 12.30
N ARG A 132 -8.17 -7.62 11.92
CA ARG A 132 -8.99 -8.57 12.68
C ARG A 132 -8.33 -9.94 12.79
N THR A 133 -7.69 -10.41 11.71
CA THR A 133 -6.90 -11.65 11.75
C THR A 133 -5.76 -11.55 12.76
N ARG A 134 -5.04 -10.41 12.81
CA ARG A 134 -4.01 -10.16 13.82
C ARG A 134 -4.55 -10.20 15.24
N GLU A 135 -5.72 -9.60 15.50
CA GLU A 135 -6.38 -9.64 16.81
C GLU A 135 -6.73 -11.08 17.23
N LEU A 136 -7.28 -11.88 16.30
CA LEU A 136 -7.60 -13.29 16.54
C LEU A 136 -6.35 -14.11 16.87
N ILE A 137 -5.24 -13.90 16.16
CA ILE A 137 -3.93 -14.52 16.47
C ILE A 137 -3.46 -14.08 17.87
N ALA A 138 -3.49 -12.77 18.15
CA ALA A 138 -3.02 -12.20 19.43
C ALA A 138 -3.85 -12.66 20.63
N SER A 139 -5.12 -13.03 20.41
CA SER A 139 -5.99 -13.57 21.47
C SER A 139 -5.49 -14.89 22.06
N GLY A 140 -4.61 -15.60 21.38
CA GLY A 140 -4.13 -16.94 21.76
C GLY A 140 -5.16 -18.07 21.65
N LYS A 141 -6.41 -17.75 21.29
CA LYS A 141 -7.51 -18.72 21.22
C LYS A 141 -7.24 -19.91 20.30
N TYR A 142 -6.48 -19.68 19.23
CA TYR A 142 -6.20 -20.69 18.20
C TYR A 142 -4.77 -21.28 18.33
N GLY A 143 -4.12 -21.09 19.48
CA GLY A 143 -2.73 -21.49 19.67
C GLY A 143 -1.75 -20.53 18.96
N ARG A 144 -0.50 -20.94 18.84
CA ARG A 144 0.56 -20.13 18.23
C ARG A 144 0.41 -20.11 16.71
N LEU A 145 0.66 -18.93 16.12
CA LEU A 145 0.82 -18.84 14.66
C LEU A 145 2.10 -19.59 14.24
N ARG A 146 1.99 -20.46 13.25
CA ARG A 146 3.09 -21.30 12.74
C ARG A 146 3.51 -20.93 11.33
N MET A 147 2.54 -20.71 10.45
CA MET A 147 2.79 -20.46 9.03
C MET A 147 1.85 -19.40 8.49
N ILE A 148 2.34 -18.60 7.52
CA ILE A 148 1.51 -17.70 6.74
C ILE A 148 1.74 -18.02 5.25
N THR A 149 0.65 -18.16 4.50
CA THR A 149 0.70 -18.26 3.04
C THR A 149 0.04 -17.02 2.44
N ALA A 150 0.78 -16.31 1.59
CA ALA A 150 0.27 -15.16 0.84
C ALA A 150 0.54 -15.35 -0.65
N LEU A 151 -0.51 -15.26 -1.47
CA LEU A 151 -0.44 -15.49 -2.90
C LEU A 151 -1.30 -14.44 -3.62
N ASN A 152 -0.71 -13.73 -4.60
CA ASN A 152 -1.44 -12.79 -5.42
C ASN A 152 -0.98 -12.84 -6.87
N PHE A 153 -1.89 -13.12 -7.79
CA PHE A 153 -1.69 -13.10 -9.24
C PHE A 153 -2.60 -12.05 -9.83
N THR A 154 -2.04 -11.06 -10.53
CA THR A 154 -2.76 -9.89 -10.99
C THR A 154 -2.32 -9.47 -12.40
N ASP A 155 -2.90 -8.39 -12.89
CA ASP A 155 -2.54 -7.71 -14.13
C ASP A 155 -1.50 -6.59 -13.93
N PHE A 156 -0.81 -6.54 -12.78
CA PHE A 156 0.01 -5.40 -12.39
C PHE A 156 0.97 -4.92 -13.48
N LEU A 157 1.70 -5.83 -14.12
CA LEU A 157 2.73 -5.48 -15.09
C LEU A 157 2.16 -4.88 -16.38
N TYR A 158 0.90 -5.17 -16.69
CA TYR A 158 0.19 -4.68 -17.88
C TYR A 158 -0.77 -3.52 -17.61
N ARG A 159 -0.80 -2.99 -16.41
CA ARG A 159 -1.38 -1.66 -16.15
C ARG A 159 -0.48 -0.61 -16.80
N PRO A 160 -1.01 0.50 -17.35
CA PRO A 160 -0.17 1.54 -17.98
C PRO A 160 0.95 2.02 -17.06
N ARG A 161 2.20 1.99 -17.54
CA ARG A 161 3.43 2.31 -16.78
C ARG A 161 4.21 3.45 -17.42
N ARG A 162 4.92 4.22 -16.60
CA ARG A 162 6.01 5.08 -17.05
C ARG A 162 7.26 4.21 -17.28
N PRO A 163 8.21 4.62 -18.13
CA PRO A 163 9.46 3.87 -18.33
C PRO A 163 10.19 3.55 -17.00
N GLU A 164 10.19 4.48 -16.04
CA GLU A 164 10.82 4.31 -14.73
C GLU A 164 10.18 3.17 -13.91
N GLU A 165 8.87 2.98 -14.04
CA GLU A 165 8.14 1.92 -13.34
C GLU A 165 8.41 0.52 -13.92
N LEU A 166 9.09 0.45 -15.06
CA LEU A 166 9.59 -0.78 -15.70
C LEU A 166 11.12 -0.95 -15.55
N ASP A 167 11.74 -0.16 -14.70
CA ASP A 167 13.16 -0.24 -14.36
C ASP A 167 13.34 -0.48 -12.87
N THR A 168 13.75 -1.69 -12.50
CA THR A 168 14.00 -2.08 -11.10
C THR A 168 15.02 -1.16 -10.41
N ALA A 169 16.05 -0.69 -11.13
CA ALA A 169 17.06 0.21 -10.55
C ALA A 169 16.49 1.59 -10.17
N ARG A 170 15.34 1.96 -10.74
CA ARG A 170 14.62 3.22 -10.46
C ARG A 170 13.37 3.03 -9.60
N GLY A 171 13.25 1.89 -8.93
CA GLY A 171 12.10 1.58 -8.07
C GLY A 171 10.89 1.02 -8.82
N GLY A 172 11.10 0.54 -10.05
CA GLY A 172 10.10 -0.19 -10.81
C GLY A 172 9.94 -1.64 -10.36
N GLY A 173 9.03 -2.37 -11.02
CA GLY A 173 8.80 -3.78 -10.79
C GLY A 173 7.96 -4.12 -9.55
N THR A 174 7.78 -5.41 -9.34
CA THR A 174 6.88 -5.92 -8.30
C THR A 174 7.47 -5.80 -6.90
N LEU A 175 8.80 -5.82 -6.76
CA LEU A 175 9.47 -5.77 -5.46
C LEU A 175 9.35 -4.41 -4.77
N TYR A 176 9.31 -3.31 -5.53
CA TYR A 176 9.06 -1.97 -4.98
C TYR A 176 7.56 -1.65 -4.88
N ASN A 177 6.75 -2.21 -5.77
CA ASN A 177 5.35 -1.79 -5.87
C ASN A 177 4.38 -2.72 -5.15
N GLN A 178 4.64 -4.02 -5.11
CA GLN A 178 3.69 -5.03 -4.64
C GLN A 178 4.21 -5.79 -3.41
N ALA A 179 5.50 -6.11 -3.36
CA ALA A 179 6.07 -6.79 -2.20
C ALA A 179 5.90 -6.01 -0.89
N PRO A 180 5.95 -4.67 -0.84
CA PRO A 180 5.67 -3.94 0.40
C PRO A 180 4.31 -4.31 1.02
N HIS A 181 3.26 -4.54 0.23
CA HIS A 181 1.96 -4.98 0.73
C HIS A 181 2.02 -6.39 1.34
N HIS A 182 2.59 -7.37 0.62
CA HIS A 182 2.74 -8.73 1.14
C HIS A 182 3.58 -8.79 2.41
N VAL A 183 4.76 -8.15 2.38
CA VAL A 183 5.69 -8.12 3.50
C VAL A 183 5.06 -7.46 4.72
N ASP A 184 4.36 -6.35 4.51
CA ASP A 184 3.71 -5.60 5.58
C ASP A 184 2.59 -6.41 6.26
N ILE A 185 1.74 -7.08 5.45
CA ILE A 185 0.71 -7.99 5.95
C ILE A 185 1.32 -9.11 6.80
N VAL A 186 2.31 -9.85 6.27
CA VAL A 186 2.84 -11.01 6.99
C VAL A 186 3.64 -10.61 8.22
N ARG A 187 4.30 -9.45 8.23
CA ARG A 187 4.94 -8.87 9.41
C ARG A 187 3.90 -8.50 10.48
N LEU A 188 2.81 -7.87 10.08
CA LEU A 188 1.71 -7.57 11.00
C LEU A 188 1.16 -8.84 11.64
N LEU A 189 0.84 -9.86 10.83
CA LEU A 189 0.27 -11.11 11.33
C LEU A 189 1.25 -11.87 12.23
N ALA A 190 2.53 -11.97 11.83
CA ALA A 190 3.56 -12.62 12.64
C ALA A 190 3.75 -11.90 13.98
N GLY A 191 3.67 -10.57 14.02
CA GLY A 191 3.90 -9.77 15.22
C GLY A 191 5.32 -9.96 15.78
N ALA A 192 6.28 -10.29 14.92
CA ALA A 192 7.65 -10.60 15.22
C ALA A 192 8.57 -10.02 14.15
N ARG A 193 9.86 -9.87 14.46
CA ARG A 193 10.86 -9.40 13.50
C ARG A 193 11.13 -10.49 12.46
N ALA A 194 11.17 -10.10 11.19
CA ALA A 194 11.71 -10.94 10.13
C ALA A 194 13.22 -11.08 10.32
N VAL A 195 13.75 -12.29 10.21
CA VAL A 195 15.17 -12.59 10.49
C VAL A 195 15.91 -13.12 9.28
N ARG A 196 15.23 -13.78 8.35
CA ARG A 196 15.85 -14.34 7.14
C ARG A 196 14.87 -14.35 5.99
N VAL A 197 15.39 -14.21 4.77
CA VAL A 197 14.62 -14.34 3.54
C VAL A 197 15.41 -15.08 2.46
N ARG A 198 14.74 -16.03 1.79
CA ARG A 198 15.18 -16.63 0.53
C ARG A 198 14.16 -16.28 -0.54
N ALA A 199 14.59 -15.66 -1.65
CA ALA A 199 13.68 -15.23 -2.70
C ALA A 199 14.22 -15.56 -4.10
N HIS A 200 13.28 -15.68 -5.04
CA HIS A 200 13.50 -15.71 -6.48
C HIS A 200 12.62 -14.65 -7.13
N THR A 201 13.11 -14.05 -8.22
CA THR A 201 12.34 -13.11 -9.04
C THR A 201 12.30 -13.60 -10.47
N GLY A 202 11.26 -13.21 -11.21
CA GLY A 202 11.06 -13.56 -12.61
C GLY A 202 10.84 -12.32 -13.48
N ALA A 203 11.65 -12.20 -14.55
CA ALA A 203 11.51 -11.18 -15.59
C ALA A 203 11.58 -11.91 -16.95
N TRP A 204 10.41 -12.24 -17.54
CA TRP A 204 10.33 -13.04 -18.75
C TRP A 204 9.52 -12.39 -19.89
N ASP A 205 9.17 -11.12 -19.75
CA ASP A 205 8.60 -10.32 -20.85
C ASP A 205 9.59 -9.22 -21.25
N ALA A 206 10.21 -9.35 -22.42
CA ALA A 206 11.20 -8.39 -22.91
C ALA A 206 10.64 -6.97 -23.12
N ALA A 207 9.31 -6.84 -23.33
CA ALA A 207 8.64 -5.55 -23.42
C ALA A 207 8.41 -4.90 -22.04
N ARG A 208 8.64 -5.65 -20.97
CA ARG A 208 8.48 -5.24 -19.57
C ARG A 208 9.75 -5.60 -18.77
N PRO A 209 10.88 -4.88 -19.01
CA PRO A 209 12.22 -5.29 -18.57
C PRO A 209 12.46 -5.06 -17.07
N THR A 210 11.54 -5.52 -16.24
CA THR A 210 11.63 -5.51 -14.77
C THR A 210 11.11 -6.84 -14.23
N GLU A 211 11.36 -7.15 -12.95
CA GLU A 211 10.74 -8.32 -12.34
C GLU A 211 9.22 -8.14 -12.26
N GLY A 212 8.48 -9.07 -12.86
CA GLY A 212 7.02 -9.11 -12.85
C GLY A 212 6.46 -10.15 -11.89
N ALA A 213 7.33 -11.00 -11.33
CA ALA A 213 6.96 -12.02 -10.35
C ALA A 213 8.05 -12.22 -9.30
N TYR A 214 7.63 -12.72 -8.13
CA TYR A 214 8.54 -13.20 -7.09
C TYR A 214 7.92 -14.36 -6.32
N SER A 215 8.79 -15.18 -5.73
CA SER A 215 8.45 -16.13 -4.67
C SER A 215 9.50 -16.05 -3.57
N ALA A 216 9.05 -15.99 -2.32
CA ALA A 216 9.94 -15.83 -1.17
C ALA A 216 9.50 -16.70 0.02
N LEU A 217 10.46 -17.21 0.75
CA LEU A 217 10.32 -17.79 2.08
C LEU A 217 10.92 -16.83 3.09
N LEU A 218 10.12 -16.39 4.04
CA LEU A 218 10.47 -15.43 5.08
C LEU A 218 10.36 -16.11 6.45
N ALA A 219 11.41 -16.04 7.25
CA ALA A 219 11.42 -16.53 8.62
C ALA A 219 11.35 -15.39 9.63
N PHE A 220 10.65 -15.62 10.75
CA PHE A 220 10.46 -14.67 11.84
C PHE A 220 11.07 -15.17 13.14
N ASP A 221 11.39 -14.26 14.05
CA ASP A 221 11.71 -14.60 15.43
C ASP A 221 10.60 -15.47 16.03
N GLY A 222 10.98 -16.48 16.81
CA GLY A 222 10.01 -17.39 17.45
C GLY A 222 9.53 -18.54 16.56
N GLY A 223 10.06 -18.68 15.32
CA GLY A 223 9.89 -19.85 14.47
C GLY A 223 8.66 -19.85 13.56
N THR A 224 7.89 -18.76 13.50
CA THR A 224 6.89 -18.54 12.46
C THR A 224 7.60 -18.32 11.12
N PHE A 225 7.00 -18.80 10.01
CA PHE A 225 7.51 -18.51 8.67
C PHE A 225 6.37 -18.16 7.72
N ALA A 226 6.71 -17.47 6.62
CA ALA A 226 5.74 -17.09 5.59
C ALA A 226 6.25 -17.43 4.19
N THR A 227 5.33 -17.86 3.32
CA THR A 227 5.55 -17.94 1.88
C THR A 227 4.82 -16.80 1.19
N LEU A 228 5.53 -16.08 0.32
CA LEU A 228 4.99 -14.98 -0.48
C LEU A 228 5.16 -15.35 -1.95
N THR A 229 4.08 -15.34 -2.72
CA THR A 229 4.13 -15.54 -4.18
C THR A 229 3.31 -14.45 -4.86
N TYR A 230 3.94 -13.78 -5.83
CA TYR A 230 3.29 -12.75 -6.62
C TYR A 230 3.60 -12.93 -8.10
N SER A 231 2.58 -12.72 -8.93
CA SER A 231 2.74 -12.62 -10.38
C SER A 231 1.88 -11.48 -10.94
N GLY A 232 2.52 -10.55 -11.65
CA GLY A 232 1.85 -9.44 -12.33
C GLY A 232 1.63 -9.67 -13.82
N TYR A 233 1.77 -10.90 -14.31
CA TYR A 233 1.78 -11.24 -15.75
C TYR A 233 0.40 -11.38 -16.39
N ALA A 234 -0.68 -11.13 -15.68
CA ALA A 234 -2.05 -11.05 -16.23
C ALA A 234 -2.51 -12.30 -17.02
N HIS A 235 -2.12 -13.50 -16.58
CA HIS A 235 -2.67 -14.75 -17.08
C HIS A 235 -3.71 -15.29 -16.11
N PHE A 236 -3.28 -15.86 -14.99
CA PHE A 236 -4.17 -16.23 -13.89
C PHE A 236 -4.48 -15.00 -13.01
N ASP A 237 -5.71 -14.91 -12.51
CA ASP A 237 -6.14 -13.85 -11.59
C ASP A 237 -6.59 -14.50 -10.26
N SER A 238 -5.86 -14.25 -9.18
CA SER A 238 -6.15 -14.86 -7.88
C SER A 238 -7.43 -14.33 -7.22
N ASP A 239 -8.04 -13.28 -7.73
CA ASP A 239 -9.34 -12.80 -7.25
C ASP A 239 -10.46 -13.84 -7.47
N GLU A 240 -10.24 -14.85 -8.34
CA GLU A 240 -11.09 -16.04 -8.42
C GLU A 240 -11.26 -16.72 -7.05
N PHE A 241 -10.19 -16.79 -6.25
CA PHE A 241 -10.24 -17.38 -4.90
C PHE A 241 -10.90 -16.48 -3.85
N THR A 242 -11.12 -15.21 -4.14
CA THR A 242 -11.75 -14.21 -3.26
C THR A 242 -13.15 -13.83 -3.72
N GLY A 243 -13.76 -14.64 -4.60
CA GLY A 243 -15.10 -14.40 -5.15
C GLY A 243 -15.13 -13.23 -6.13
N TRP A 244 -14.07 -13.02 -6.86
CA TRP A 244 -13.89 -11.93 -7.83
C TRP A 244 -13.98 -10.53 -7.21
N ILE A 245 -13.57 -10.41 -5.95
CA ILE A 245 -13.40 -9.12 -5.28
C ILE A 245 -11.94 -8.69 -5.43
N GLY A 246 -11.71 -7.57 -6.10
CA GLY A 246 -10.37 -7.07 -6.40
C GLY A 246 -9.73 -6.31 -5.23
N GLU A 247 -8.46 -5.93 -5.43
CA GLU A 247 -7.62 -5.23 -4.44
C GLU A 247 -8.25 -3.99 -3.80
N SER A 248 -9.14 -3.30 -4.50
CA SER A 248 -9.84 -2.10 -3.98
C SER A 248 -11.24 -2.41 -3.45
N GLY A 249 -11.59 -3.69 -3.20
CA GLY A 249 -12.91 -4.08 -2.73
C GLY A 249 -14.03 -3.97 -3.79
N GLN A 250 -13.68 -3.80 -5.05
CA GLN A 250 -14.64 -3.77 -6.16
C GLN A 250 -14.90 -5.17 -6.72
N GLU A 251 -16.11 -5.41 -7.17
CA GLU A 251 -16.42 -6.61 -7.93
C GLU A 251 -15.77 -6.57 -9.31
N LYS A 252 -15.22 -7.67 -9.75
CA LYS A 252 -14.61 -7.86 -11.07
C LYS A 252 -15.50 -8.77 -11.93
N ASP A 253 -15.53 -8.51 -13.22
CA ASP A 253 -16.18 -9.42 -14.19
C ASP A 253 -15.28 -10.65 -14.42
N PRO A 254 -15.73 -11.87 -14.04
CA PRO A 254 -14.96 -13.09 -14.25
C PRO A 254 -14.68 -13.40 -15.74
N ASN A 255 -15.46 -12.80 -16.64
CA ASN A 255 -15.32 -13.01 -18.08
C ASN A 255 -14.38 -11.99 -18.76
N ALA A 256 -13.84 -11.01 -18.02
CA ALA A 256 -12.95 -9.99 -18.57
C ALA A 256 -11.50 -10.47 -18.79
N TYR A 257 -11.31 -11.76 -19.11
CA TYR A 257 -10.00 -12.35 -19.35
C TYR A 257 -9.24 -11.62 -20.46
N GLY A 258 -7.97 -11.29 -20.22
CA GLY A 258 -7.11 -10.62 -21.18
C GLY A 258 -7.39 -9.14 -21.43
N ALA A 259 -8.42 -8.55 -20.79
CA ALA A 259 -8.85 -7.17 -21.01
C ALA A 259 -7.72 -6.15 -20.79
N THR A 260 -6.92 -6.30 -19.74
CA THR A 260 -5.82 -5.37 -19.43
C THR A 260 -4.72 -5.41 -20.49
N ARG A 261 -4.37 -6.62 -20.98
CA ARG A 261 -3.38 -6.78 -22.06
C ARG A 261 -3.87 -6.16 -23.37
N THR A 262 -5.15 -6.34 -23.69
CA THR A 262 -5.79 -5.74 -24.87
C THR A 262 -5.86 -4.22 -24.76
N ALA A 263 -6.22 -3.72 -23.59
CA ALA A 263 -6.33 -2.27 -23.34
C ALA A 263 -4.98 -1.52 -23.39
N LEU A 264 -3.86 -2.24 -23.28
CA LEU A 264 -2.52 -1.65 -23.34
C LEU A 264 -2.05 -1.35 -24.78
N ALA A 265 -2.82 -1.68 -25.80
CA ALA A 265 -2.52 -1.32 -27.17
C ALA A 265 -2.65 0.22 -27.35
N GLY A 266 -1.51 0.91 -27.48
CA GLY A 266 -1.45 2.37 -27.65
C GLY A 266 -0.33 3.05 -26.88
N ASP A 267 -0.38 4.38 -26.83
CA ASP A 267 0.56 5.18 -26.03
C ASP A 267 0.27 5.04 -24.53
N GLU A 268 1.18 4.37 -23.82
CA GLU A 268 1.05 4.07 -22.41
C GLU A 268 1.01 5.32 -21.51
N MET A 269 1.72 6.37 -21.90
CA MET A 269 1.70 7.62 -21.14
C MET A 269 0.33 8.28 -21.20
N THR A 270 -0.31 8.29 -22.37
CA THR A 270 -1.69 8.76 -22.52
C THR A 270 -2.66 7.90 -21.71
N LEU A 271 -2.55 6.56 -21.81
CA LEU A 271 -3.37 5.64 -21.01
C LEU A 271 -3.17 5.78 -19.51
N LYS A 272 -1.97 6.12 -19.07
CA LYS A 272 -1.69 6.41 -17.66
C LYS A 272 -2.29 7.73 -17.22
N ASN A 273 -2.13 8.78 -18.02
CA ASN A 273 -2.59 10.13 -17.68
C ASN A 273 -4.11 10.21 -17.52
N VAL A 274 -4.88 9.50 -18.34
CA VAL A 274 -6.36 9.46 -18.19
C VAL A 274 -6.82 8.80 -16.89
N ARG A 275 -5.96 8.04 -16.21
CA ARG A 275 -6.24 7.40 -14.91
C ARG A 275 -5.78 8.23 -13.71
N ASN A 276 -4.97 9.29 -13.91
CA ASN A 276 -4.56 10.22 -12.88
C ASN A 276 -5.74 11.13 -12.48
N TYR A 277 -5.63 11.80 -11.34
CA TYR A 277 -6.64 12.77 -10.92
C TYR A 277 -6.87 13.85 -11.99
N GLY A 278 -8.13 14.15 -12.23
CA GLY A 278 -8.56 15.03 -13.33
C GLY A 278 -8.63 14.38 -14.72
N GLY A 279 -8.14 13.15 -14.88
CA GLY A 279 -8.24 12.40 -16.14
C GLY A 279 -9.65 11.84 -16.38
N SER A 280 -9.91 11.36 -17.59
CA SER A 280 -11.24 10.88 -18.01
C SER A 280 -11.64 9.51 -17.43
N GLN A 281 -10.69 8.73 -16.90
CA GLN A 281 -10.92 7.40 -16.33
C GLN A 281 -10.71 7.39 -14.80
N GLN A 282 -11.60 8.10 -14.09
CA GLN A 282 -11.58 8.10 -12.64
C GLN A 282 -12.11 6.78 -12.06
N PRO A 283 -11.70 6.40 -10.82
CA PRO A 283 -12.30 5.27 -10.11
C PRO A 283 -13.82 5.46 -10.03
N LYS A 284 -14.56 4.45 -10.45
CA LYS A 284 -16.02 4.46 -10.26
C LYS A 284 -16.34 4.20 -8.80
N THR A 285 -17.33 4.88 -8.26
CA THR A 285 -17.89 4.55 -6.95
C THR A 285 -18.51 3.15 -7.06
N PRO A 286 -18.07 2.17 -6.27
CA PRO A 286 -18.66 0.84 -6.32
C PRO A 286 -20.10 0.88 -5.83
N THR A 287 -20.97 0.05 -6.41
CA THR A 287 -22.36 -0.12 -5.99
C THR A 287 -22.48 -0.73 -4.60
N ARG A 288 -21.50 -1.53 -4.21
CA ARG A 288 -21.36 -2.13 -2.89
C ARG A 288 -19.92 -1.92 -2.41
N LEU A 289 -19.77 -1.40 -1.20
CA LEU A 289 -18.48 -1.31 -0.55
C LEU A 289 -18.17 -2.62 0.17
N LEU A 290 -17.06 -3.24 -0.21
CA LEU A 290 -16.50 -4.44 0.42
C LEU A 290 -15.11 -4.13 0.94
N HIS A 291 -14.64 -4.88 1.93
CA HIS A 291 -13.27 -4.74 2.38
C HIS A 291 -12.29 -5.07 1.26
N GLN A 292 -11.20 -4.31 1.22
CA GLN A 292 -10.08 -4.56 0.31
C GLN A 292 -9.42 -5.90 0.66
N ASN A 293 -8.68 -6.46 -0.29
CA ASN A 293 -7.87 -7.65 -0.09
C ASN A 293 -6.57 -7.55 -0.90
N PHE A 294 -5.62 -8.41 -0.64
CA PHE A 294 -4.39 -8.50 -1.42
C PHE A 294 -4.11 -9.96 -1.82
N GLY A 295 -5.07 -10.54 -2.53
CA GLY A 295 -5.03 -11.95 -2.95
C GLY A 295 -5.38 -12.92 -1.83
N VAL A 296 -4.88 -14.14 -1.92
CA VAL A 296 -5.11 -15.20 -0.93
C VAL A 296 -4.17 -15.05 0.24
N LEU A 297 -4.72 -14.99 1.44
CA LEU A 297 -3.97 -14.95 2.68
C LEU A 297 -4.52 -16.01 3.65
N ILE A 298 -3.64 -16.86 4.17
CA ILE A 298 -3.97 -17.89 5.15
C ILE A 298 -2.95 -17.82 6.27
N ALA A 299 -3.43 -17.66 7.51
CA ALA A 299 -2.62 -17.70 8.71
C ALA A 299 -2.92 -19.01 9.47
N SER A 300 -1.96 -19.94 9.47
CA SER A 300 -2.08 -21.27 10.09
C SER A 300 -1.59 -21.21 11.52
N CYS A 301 -2.52 -21.33 12.46
CA CYS A 301 -2.28 -21.50 13.88
C CYS A 301 -2.33 -22.98 14.29
N GLU A 302 -1.98 -23.31 15.54
CA GLU A 302 -1.97 -24.70 16.01
C GLU A 302 -3.36 -25.38 15.98
N HIS A 303 -4.44 -24.60 16.09
CA HIS A 303 -5.82 -25.12 16.23
C HIS A 303 -6.80 -24.50 15.22
N ALA A 304 -6.35 -23.69 14.28
CA ALA A 304 -7.17 -23.13 13.20
C ALA A 304 -6.34 -22.52 12.09
N ASP A 305 -6.89 -22.55 10.88
CA ASP A 305 -6.51 -21.65 9.80
C ASP A 305 -7.43 -20.42 9.78
N LEU A 306 -6.85 -19.24 9.67
CA LEU A 306 -7.56 -17.96 9.58
C LEU A 306 -7.39 -17.39 8.18
N ARG A 307 -8.49 -17.05 7.52
CA ARG A 307 -8.50 -16.52 6.16
C ARG A 307 -9.29 -15.22 6.10
N PRO A 308 -8.64 -14.04 6.04
CA PRO A 308 -9.35 -12.77 5.81
C PRO A 308 -9.94 -12.74 4.41
N LEU A 309 -11.19 -12.29 4.32
CA LEU A 309 -11.94 -12.08 3.09
C LEU A 309 -12.73 -10.77 3.19
N ALA A 310 -13.39 -10.39 2.11
CA ALA A 310 -14.09 -9.11 1.99
C ALA A 310 -15.28 -8.94 2.97
N ASP A 311 -15.77 -10.01 3.58
CA ASP A 311 -16.92 -10.04 4.52
C ASP A 311 -16.51 -10.31 5.98
N GLY A 312 -15.22 -10.57 6.24
CA GLY A 312 -14.71 -10.86 7.57
C GLY A 312 -13.56 -11.85 7.57
N VAL A 313 -13.38 -12.59 8.66
CA VAL A 313 -12.35 -13.61 8.79
C VAL A 313 -12.97 -14.99 8.88
N TRP A 314 -12.69 -15.83 7.90
CA TRP A 314 -13.08 -17.23 7.94
C TRP A 314 -12.13 -18.04 8.82
N ILE A 315 -12.70 -18.80 9.73
CA ILE A 315 -11.99 -19.59 10.73
C ILE A 315 -12.29 -21.05 10.46
N TYR A 316 -11.25 -21.82 10.19
CA TYR A 316 -11.29 -23.26 9.96
C TYR A 316 -10.66 -23.93 11.18
N GLY A 317 -11.48 -24.18 12.20
CA GLY A 317 -11.05 -24.81 13.45
C GLY A 317 -11.14 -26.34 13.41
N ASP A 318 -10.73 -26.99 14.49
CA ASP A 318 -10.68 -28.46 14.60
C ASP A 318 -12.04 -29.16 14.36
N ARG A 319 -13.15 -28.48 14.68
CA ARG A 319 -14.48 -29.10 14.65
C ARG A 319 -15.51 -28.31 13.84
N GLU A 320 -15.23 -27.05 13.54
CA GLU A 320 -16.18 -26.17 12.86
C GLU A 320 -15.48 -25.20 11.90
N LYS A 321 -16.19 -24.87 10.83
CA LYS A 321 -15.87 -23.75 9.96
C LYS A 321 -16.88 -22.65 10.22
N ARG A 322 -16.42 -21.42 10.49
CA ARG A 322 -17.29 -20.27 10.73
C ARG A 322 -16.66 -18.99 10.21
N VAL A 323 -17.46 -17.97 10.08
CA VAL A 323 -16.99 -16.61 9.80
C VAL A 323 -17.05 -15.78 11.08
N ASP A 324 -16.07 -14.90 11.26
CA ASP A 324 -16.07 -13.79 12.18
C ASP A 324 -16.36 -12.54 11.34
N PRO A 325 -17.63 -12.09 11.28
CA PRO A 325 -18.06 -11.13 10.29
C PRO A 325 -17.55 -9.72 10.61
N LEU A 326 -17.31 -8.94 9.57
CA LEU A 326 -17.04 -7.51 9.66
C LEU A 326 -18.14 -6.71 8.97
N ALA A 327 -18.52 -5.58 9.56
CA ALA A 327 -19.43 -4.65 8.91
C ALA A 327 -18.77 -4.08 7.64
N ALA A 328 -19.59 -3.87 6.60
CA ALA A 328 -19.09 -3.24 5.38
C ALA A 328 -18.47 -1.87 5.69
N PRO A 329 -17.36 -1.49 5.05
CA PRO A 329 -16.72 -0.19 5.30
C PRO A 329 -17.63 0.94 4.81
N ALA A 330 -17.69 2.03 5.56
CA ALA A 330 -18.43 3.23 5.14
C ALA A 330 -17.72 3.93 3.95
N VAL A 331 -16.39 3.88 3.96
CA VAL A 331 -15.52 4.36 2.89
C VAL A 331 -14.26 3.50 2.87
N GLN A 332 -13.70 3.27 1.68
CA GLN A 332 -12.47 2.51 1.54
C GLN A 332 -11.29 3.24 2.22
N ARG A 333 -10.34 2.50 2.82
CA ARG A 333 -9.10 3.03 3.41
C ARG A 333 -9.31 4.00 4.58
N ALA A 334 -10.47 3.97 5.24
CA ALA A 334 -10.75 4.81 6.40
C ALA A 334 -9.72 4.61 7.52
N GLU A 335 -9.19 3.40 7.65
CA GLU A 335 -8.22 3.00 8.65
C GLU A 335 -6.93 3.84 8.60
N VAL A 336 -6.55 4.35 7.43
CA VAL A 336 -5.42 5.28 7.28
C VAL A 336 -5.71 6.61 7.99
N ILE A 337 -6.94 7.11 7.83
CA ILE A 337 -7.36 8.35 8.51
C ILE A 337 -7.53 8.12 10.01
N ASP A 338 -8.01 6.95 10.43
CA ASP A 338 -8.10 6.58 11.85
C ASP A 338 -6.73 6.66 12.53
N GLU A 339 -5.72 6.08 11.90
CA GLU A 339 -4.36 6.07 12.44
C GLU A 339 -3.72 7.46 12.39
N LEU A 340 -3.88 8.20 11.29
CA LEU A 340 -3.41 9.57 11.15
C LEU A 340 -4.04 10.47 12.21
N TYR A 341 -5.34 10.39 12.41
CA TYR A 341 -6.07 11.18 13.39
C TYR A 341 -5.62 10.85 14.81
N ALA A 342 -5.51 9.57 15.13
CA ALA A 342 -5.03 9.09 16.41
C ALA A 342 -3.62 9.62 16.72
N ALA A 343 -2.73 9.64 15.74
CA ALA A 343 -1.38 10.13 15.92
C ALA A 343 -1.32 11.66 16.09
N VAL A 344 -1.99 12.40 15.21
CA VAL A 344 -1.85 13.87 15.16
C VAL A 344 -2.71 14.58 16.21
N VAL A 345 -3.89 14.02 16.54
CA VAL A 345 -4.86 14.66 17.42
C VAL A 345 -4.87 14.06 18.82
N ASP A 346 -4.87 12.72 18.90
CA ASP A 346 -4.97 12.04 20.21
C ASP A 346 -3.60 11.73 20.82
N GLY A 347 -2.48 11.97 20.10
CA GLY A 347 -1.12 11.70 20.55
C GLY A 347 -0.78 10.21 20.71
N ARG A 348 -1.55 9.33 20.08
CA ARG A 348 -1.30 7.87 20.08
C ARG A 348 -0.26 7.52 19.02
N PRO A 349 0.82 6.77 19.36
CA PRO A 349 1.80 6.38 18.35
C PRO A 349 1.16 5.59 17.22
N PRO A 350 1.44 5.92 15.94
CA PRO A 350 0.96 5.13 14.81
C PRO A 350 1.68 3.78 14.75
N LEU A 351 1.00 2.74 14.25
CA LEU A 351 1.62 1.44 13.98
C LEU A 351 2.50 1.52 12.72
N HIS A 352 1.97 2.14 11.65
CA HIS A 352 2.66 2.23 10.36
C HIS A 352 3.58 3.46 10.31
N ASP A 353 4.41 3.62 11.33
CA ASP A 353 5.40 4.69 11.42
C ASP A 353 6.61 4.46 10.51
N GLY A 354 7.54 5.41 10.50
CA GLY A 354 8.78 5.30 9.71
C GLY A 354 9.60 4.04 10.01
N PRO A 355 9.90 3.69 11.28
CA PRO A 355 10.56 2.43 11.64
C PRO A 355 9.85 1.18 11.15
N TRP A 356 8.53 1.12 11.27
CA TRP A 356 7.74 0.01 10.74
C TRP A 356 7.90 -0.13 9.23
N ALA A 357 7.73 0.97 8.49
CA ALA A 357 7.83 0.96 7.03
C ALA A 357 9.26 0.67 6.55
N ALA A 358 10.27 1.20 7.25
CA ALA A 358 11.68 0.88 6.93
C ALA A 358 11.98 -0.61 7.07
N ALA A 359 11.46 -1.27 8.10
CA ALA A 359 11.64 -2.71 8.27
C ALA A 359 10.87 -3.54 7.20
N THR A 360 9.76 -3.03 6.66
CA THR A 360 9.11 -3.61 5.47
C THR A 360 10.01 -3.47 4.23
N MET A 361 10.59 -2.30 4.02
CA MET A 361 11.49 -2.06 2.89
C MET A 361 12.79 -2.86 2.99
N GLU A 362 13.34 -3.05 4.18
CA GLU A 362 14.53 -3.89 4.42
C GLU A 362 14.32 -5.32 3.89
N VAL A 363 13.16 -5.91 4.17
CA VAL A 363 12.80 -7.24 3.64
C VAL A 363 12.68 -7.20 2.11
N CYS A 364 12.03 -6.19 1.54
CA CYS A 364 11.89 -6.07 0.08
C CYS A 364 13.26 -5.97 -0.62
N PHE A 365 14.17 -5.17 -0.08
CA PHE A 365 15.55 -5.05 -0.61
C PHE A 365 16.34 -6.35 -0.42
N ALA A 366 16.15 -7.04 0.70
CA ALA A 366 16.76 -8.34 0.93
C ALA A 366 16.21 -9.42 -0.01
N MET A 367 14.93 -9.37 -0.41
CA MET A 367 14.37 -10.25 -1.45
C MET A 367 15.07 -10.04 -2.79
N LEU A 368 15.26 -8.79 -3.25
CA LEU A 368 16.03 -8.48 -4.46
C LEU A 368 17.46 -9.00 -4.37
N ARG A 369 18.10 -8.75 -3.23
CA ARG A 369 19.46 -9.22 -2.97
C ARG A 369 19.55 -10.74 -2.96
N SER A 370 18.61 -11.43 -2.33
CA SER A 370 18.53 -12.91 -2.28
C SER A 370 18.38 -13.51 -3.67
N ALA A 371 17.51 -12.91 -4.51
CA ALA A 371 17.31 -13.37 -5.88
C ALA A 371 18.59 -13.20 -6.73
N ARG A 372 19.30 -12.09 -6.58
CA ARG A 372 20.54 -11.79 -7.30
C ARG A 372 21.71 -12.68 -6.84
N GLU A 373 21.89 -12.81 -5.51
CA GLU A 373 23.01 -13.56 -4.92
C GLU A 373 22.74 -15.05 -4.83
N GLN A 374 21.52 -15.52 -5.16
CA GLN A 374 21.10 -16.91 -5.14
C GLN A 374 21.31 -17.61 -3.77
N ARG A 375 21.17 -16.86 -2.68
CA ARG A 375 21.32 -17.34 -1.30
C ARG A 375 20.30 -16.74 -0.34
N GLU A 376 20.17 -17.33 0.83
CA GLU A 376 19.44 -16.77 1.96
C GLU A 376 20.14 -15.48 2.46
N ILE A 377 19.36 -14.49 2.85
CA ILE A 377 19.85 -13.23 3.42
C ILE A 377 19.35 -13.14 4.87
N GLU A 378 20.25 -12.86 5.78
CA GLU A 378 19.94 -12.44 7.16
C GLU A 378 19.60 -10.96 7.19
N LEU A 379 18.61 -10.59 8.07
CA LEU A 379 18.00 -9.27 8.24
C LEU A 379 18.41 -8.64 9.57
#